data_f1eb74e4d69313da82fbbad1c9f1983c
#
_entry.id   f1eb74e4d69313da82fbbad1c9f1983c
#
_cell.length_a   1.000
_cell.length_b   1.000
_cell.length_c   1.000
_cell.angle_alpha   90.00
_cell.angle_beta   90.00
_cell.angle_gamma   90.00
#
_symmetry.space_group_name_H-M   'P 1'
#
loop_
_entity.id
_entity.type
_entity.pdbx_description
1 polymer ?
#
loop_
_entity_poly.entity_id
_entity_poly.type
_entity_poly.pdbx_seq_one_letter_code
_entity_poly.pdbx_strand_id
1 'polypeptide(L)'
;MTLRPFHLAFPVHDLAAARAFYGKVMGCAEGRSSEHWIDFNFYGHQIVAHLDPAMQPRPIHNSVDGHDVPVPHFGIVLTMSQWEQLAERLKAAGTKFGIEPHIRFKGE
;
A
#
# COMPACT_ATOMS: atom_id res chain seq x y z
N MET A 1 1.87 16.61 20.10
CA MET A 1 0.53 16.17 19.64
C MET A 1 0.65 14.82 18.94
N THR A 2 -0.14 13.86 19.33
CA THR A 2 -0.13 12.53 18.72
C THR A 2 -1.23 12.44 17.68
N LEU A 3 -0.87 12.00 16.48
CA LEU A 3 -1.87 11.77 15.44
C LEU A 3 -2.70 10.54 15.79
N ARG A 4 -3.99 10.61 15.53
CA ARG A 4 -4.87 9.46 15.69
C ARG A 4 -4.77 8.55 14.49
N PRO A 5 -4.92 7.23 14.68
CA PRO A 5 -4.89 6.31 13.56
C PRO A 5 -5.99 6.59 12.55
N PHE A 6 -5.64 6.52 11.30
CA PHE A 6 -6.56 6.61 10.18
C PHE A 6 -7.11 5.22 9.89
N HIS A 7 -8.34 5.15 9.41
CA HIS A 7 -8.98 3.89 9.02
C HIS A 7 -9.38 3.98 7.54
N LEU A 8 -8.99 2.98 6.77
CA LEU A 8 -9.36 2.89 5.35
C LEU A 8 -9.71 1.45 5.00
N ALA A 9 -10.86 1.25 4.39
CA ALA A 9 -11.25 -0.03 3.82
C ALA A 9 -11.19 0.07 2.30
N PHE A 10 -10.65 -0.95 1.64
CA PHE A 10 -10.52 -0.94 0.18
C PHE A 10 -10.76 -2.35 -0.37
N PRO A 11 -11.25 -2.46 -1.61
CA PRO A 11 -11.52 -3.76 -2.21
C PRO A 11 -10.25 -4.43 -2.72
N VAL A 12 -10.21 -5.75 -2.60
CA VAL A 12 -9.16 -6.58 -3.20
C VAL A 12 -9.81 -7.78 -3.88
N HIS A 13 -9.16 -8.30 -4.91
CA HIS A 13 -9.69 -9.46 -5.63
C HIS A 13 -9.25 -10.79 -5.03
N ASP A 14 -8.25 -10.78 -4.16
CA ASP A 14 -7.64 -12.00 -3.60
C ASP A 14 -7.04 -11.71 -2.23
N LEU A 15 -7.61 -12.29 -1.18
CA LEU A 15 -7.13 -12.08 0.19
C LEU A 15 -5.73 -12.68 0.42
N ALA A 16 -5.45 -13.83 -0.19
CA ALA A 16 -4.12 -14.45 -0.04
C ALA A 16 -3.03 -13.55 -0.64
N ALA A 17 -3.31 -12.94 -1.78
CA ALA A 17 -2.38 -12.00 -2.41
C ALA A 17 -2.21 -10.74 -1.55
N ALA A 18 -3.30 -10.22 -0.98
CA ALA A 18 -3.25 -9.06 -0.09
C ALA A 18 -2.43 -9.36 1.16
N ARG A 19 -2.64 -10.54 1.76
CA ARG A 19 -1.89 -10.97 2.94
C ARG A 19 -0.40 -11.09 2.64
N ALA A 20 -0.07 -11.64 1.48
CA ALA A 20 1.33 -11.77 1.07
C ALA A 20 1.97 -10.41 0.87
N PHE A 21 1.30 -9.49 0.21
CA PHE A 21 1.85 -8.16 -0.07
C PHE A 21 1.96 -7.31 1.21
N TYR A 22 0.86 -7.07 1.88
CA TYR A 22 0.87 -6.18 3.06
C TYR A 22 1.53 -6.84 4.27
N GLY A 23 1.26 -8.12 4.50
CA GLY A 23 1.79 -8.80 5.66
C GLY A 23 3.23 -9.22 5.51
N LYS A 24 3.59 -9.84 4.40
CA LYS A 24 4.91 -10.43 4.21
C LYS A 24 5.89 -9.48 3.57
N VAL A 25 5.52 -8.87 2.45
CA VAL A 25 6.43 -7.97 1.71
C VAL A 25 6.60 -6.67 2.45
N MET A 26 5.50 -6.00 2.80
CA MET A 26 5.57 -4.71 3.52
C MET A 26 5.81 -4.86 5.01
N GLY A 27 5.56 -6.03 5.58
CA GLY A 27 5.79 -6.27 6.99
C GLY A 27 4.76 -5.66 7.93
N CYS A 28 3.57 -5.40 7.45
CA CYS A 28 2.47 -4.89 8.28
C CYS A 28 1.92 -6.03 9.14
N ALA A 29 1.80 -5.81 10.44
CA ALA A 29 1.20 -6.81 11.32
C ALA A 29 -0.27 -6.99 10.96
N GLU A 30 -0.71 -8.24 10.89
CA GLU A 30 -2.10 -8.57 10.63
C GLU A 30 -2.86 -8.48 11.96
N GLY A 31 -4.02 -7.82 11.94
CA GLY A 31 -4.93 -7.77 13.07
C GLY A 31 -5.96 -8.90 13.00
N ARG A 32 -7.23 -8.52 12.97
CA ARG A 32 -8.30 -9.50 12.84
C ARG A 32 -8.58 -9.79 11.37
N SER A 33 -9.22 -10.94 11.13
CA SER A 33 -9.59 -11.31 9.77
C SER A 33 -10.82 -12.21 9.78
N SER A 34 -11.46 -12.33 8.63
CA SER A 34 -12.52 -13.28 8.37
C SER A 34 -12.27 -13.89 6.98
N GLU A 35 -13.24 -14.62 6.47
CA GLU A 35 -13.17 -15.14 5.11
C GLU A 35 -13.31 -14.06 4.04
N HIS A 36 -13.69 -12.85 4.46
CA HIS A 36 -14.03 -11.77 3.53
C HIS A 36 -13.17 -10.52 3.70
N TRP A 37 -12.39 -10.42 4.76
CA TRP A 37 -11.59 -9.22 5.01
C TRP A 37 -10.40 -9.51 5.93
N ILE A 38 -9.40 -8.63 5.86
CA ILE A 38 -8.19 -8.69 6.69
C ILE A 38 -7.82 -7.29 7.13
N ASP A 39 -7.60 -7.09 8.45
CA ASP A 39 -7.04 -5.85 9.00
C ASP A 39 -5.54 -5.92 9.01
N PHE A 40 -4.89 -4.81 8.68
CA PHE A 40 -3.44 -4.66 8.83
C PHE A 40 -3.12 -3.39 9.61
N ASN A 41 -2.05 -3.46 10.40
CA ASN A 41 -1.45 -2.27 10.99
C ASN A 41 -0.50 -1.66 9.95
N PHE A 42 -0.93 -0.56 9.34
CA PHE A 42 -0.19 0.11 8.28
C PHE A 42 0.47 1.35 8.86
N TYR A 43 1.69 1.18 9.39
CA TYR A 43 2.45 2.26 10.04
C TYR A 43 1.66 2.98 11.13
N GLY A 44 0.94 2.21 11.96
CA GLY A 44 0.12 2.75 13.03
C GLY A 44 -1.31 3.08 12.64
N HIS A 45 -1.65 2.99 11.36
CA HIS A 45 -3.01 3.18 10.88
C HIS A 45 -3.68 1.85 10.58
N GLN A 46 -5.00 1.84 10.53
CA GLN A 46 -5.75 0.63 10.23
C GLN A 46 -6.18 0.63 8.77
N ILE A 47 -5.71 -0.35 8.01
CA ILE A 47 -6.24 -0.58 6.66
C ILE A 47 -6.91 -1.95 6.64
N VAL A 48 -8.00 -2.06 5.87
CA VAL A 48 -8.78 -3.30 5.80
C VAL A 48 -8.96 -3.68 4.33
N ALA A 49 -8.41 -4.83 3.96
CA ALA A 49 -8.60 -5.39 2.64
C ALA A 49 -9.91 -6.17 2.64
N HIS A 50 -10.89 -5.75 1.86
CA HIS A 50 -12.18 -6.42 1.71
C HIS A 50 -12.23 -7.19 0.40
N LEU A 51 -12.55 -8.46 0.47
CA LEU A 51 -12.66 -9.29 -0.73
C LEU A 51 -13.86 -8.85 -1.57
N ASP A 52 -13.58 -8.52 -2.82
CA ASP A 52 -14.61 -8.26 -3.83
C ASP A 52 -14.32 -9.16 -5.02
N PRO A 53 -14.99 -10.33 -5.12
CA PRO A 53 -14.73 -11.29 -6.19
C PRO A 53 -15.00 -10.73 -7.59
N ALA A 54 -15.85 -9.72 -7.68
CA ALA A 54 -16.18 -9.08 -8.96
C ALA A 54 -15.15 -8.02 -9.36
N MET A 55 -14.22 -7.70 -8.48
CA MET A 55 -13.22 -6.67 -8.75
C MET A 55 -12.28 -7.07 -9.88
N GLN A 56 -12.20 -6.21 -10.87
CA GLN A 56 -11.22 -6.31 -11.93
C GLN A 56 -10.11 -5.31 -11.62
N PRO A 57 -8.83 -5.71 -11.63
CA PRO A 57 -7.74 -4.79 -11.37
C PRO A 57 -7.53 -3.85 -12.57
N ARG A 58 -8.40 -2.86 -12.69
CA ARG A 58 -8.35 -1.85 -13.74
C ARG A 58 -8.33 -0.47 -13.10
N PRO A 59 -7.17 -0.02 -12.65
CA PRO A 59 -7.10 1.31 -12.05
C PRO A 59 -7.40 2.39 -13.08
N ILE A 60 -8.09 3.44 -12.63
CA ILE A 60 -8.24 4.67 -13.40
C ILE A 60 -6.92 5.43 -13.27
N HIS A 61 -6.34 5.83 -14.37
CA HIS A 61 -5.05 6.52 -14.39
C HIS A 61 -5.19 7.99 -14.71
N ASN A 62 -4.47 8.82 -13.97
CA ASN A 62 -4.29 10.23 -14.29
C ASN A 62 -2.80 10.51 -14.41
N SER A 63 -2.45 11.44 -15.30
CA SER A 63 -1.05 11.79 -15.50
C SER A 63 -0.56 12.71 -14.38
N VAL A 64 0.54 12.32 -13.72
CA VAL A 64 1.20 13.12 -12.70
C VAL A 64 2.70 13.08 -12.98
N ASP A 65 3.31 14.26 -13.14
CA ASP A 65 4.74 14.38 -13.46
C ASP A 65 5.16 13.52 -14.66
N GLY A 66 4.29 13.45 -15.66
CA GLY A 66 4.56 12.68 -16.88
C GLY A 66 4.37 11.17 -16.72
N HIS A 67 3.86 10.72 -15.57
CA HIS A 67 3.56 9.32 -15.31
C HIS A 67 2.05 9.12 -15.17
N ASP A 68 1.56 7.99 -15.64
CA ASP A 68 0.18 7.58 -15.39
C ASP A 68 0.11 6.96 -14.02
N VAL A 69 -0.78 7.46 -13.17
CA VAL A 69 -1.00 6.92 -11.83
C VAL A 69 -2.45 6.47 -11.67
N PRO A 70 -2.68 5.37 -10.94
CA PRO A 70 -4.05 4.94 -10.67
C PRO A 70 -4.76 5.89 -9.72
N VAL A 71 -6.06 6.05 -9.93
CA VAL A 71 -6.93 6.84 -9.06
C VAL A 71 -8.23 6.06 -8.85
N PRO A 72 -8.66 5.79 -7.59
CA PRO A 72 -8.04 6.25 -6.36
C PRO A 72 -6.75 5.49 -6.02
N HIS A 73 -5.94 6.10 -5.17
CA HIS A 73 -4.77 5.44 -4.59
C HIS A 73 -4.58 5.98 -3.18
N PHE A 74 -3.78 5.29 -2.38
CA PHE A 74 -3.42 5.74 -1.05
C PHE A 74 -1.97 5.37 -0.78
N GLY A 75 -1.41 5.97 0.26
CA GLY A 75 -0.04 5.71 0.64
C GLY A 75 0.24 6.26 2.02
N ILE A 76 1.49 6.20 2.40
CA ILE A 76 1.97 6.67 3.70
C ILE A 76 3.16 7.59 3.48
N VAL A 77 3.19 8.68 4.23
CA VAL A 77 4.34 9.59 4.24
C VAL A 77 5.33 9.08 5.28
N LEU A 78 6.54 8.84 4.85
CA LEU A 78 7.59 8.24 5.68
C LEU A 78 8.76 9.21 5.82
N THR A 79 9.56 9.00 6.88
CA THR A 79 10.88 9.64 6.94
C THR A 79 11.73 9.11 5.80
N MET A 80 12.80 9.82 5.44
CA MET A 80 13.68 9.37 4.37
C MET A 80 14.26 7.99 4.67
N SER A 81 14.64 7.73 5.91
CA SER A 81 15.18 6.44 6.33
C SER A 81 14.16 5.31 6.15
N GLN A 82 12.91 5.55 6.59
CA GLN A 82 11.84 4.57 6.42
C GLN A 82 11.53 4.32 4.94
N TRP A 83 11.55 5.39 4.15
CA TRP A 83 11.30 5.31 2.71
C TRP A 83 12.36 4.45 2.02
N GLU A 84 13.63 4.67 2.36
CA GLU A 84 14.72 3.89 1.79
C GLU A 84 14.60 2.41 2.16
N GLN A 85 14.29 2.11 3.43
CA GLN A 85 14.12 0.75 3.91
C GLN A 85 12.98 0.04 3.19
N LEU A 86 11.84 0.73 3.03
CA LEU A 86 10.70 0.14 2.34
C LEU A 86 10.99 -0.06 0.85
N ALA A 87 11.64 0.90 0.20
CA ALA A 87 12.00 0.80 -1.21
C ALA A 87 12.91 -0.42 -1.45
N GLU A 88 13.92 -0.62 -0.59
CA GLU A 88 14.81 -1.77 -0.69
C GLU A 88 14.06 -3.08 -0.49
N ARG A 89 13.14 -3.10 0.47
CA ARG A 89 12.34 -4.29 0.78
C ARG A 89 11.45 -4.69 -0.39
N LEU A 90 10.82 -3.70 -1.02
CA LEU A 90 9.96 -3.94 -2.18
C LEU A 90 10.78 -4.42 -3.39
N LYS A 91 11.94 -3.84 -3.61
CA LYS A 91 12.85 -4.27 -4.68
C LYS A 91 13.31 -5.71 -4.46
N ALA A 92 13.70 -6.03 -3.24
CA ALA A 92 14.18 -7.37 -2.89
C ALA A 92 13.10 -8.44 -3.09
N ALA A 93 11.83 -8.06 -2.92
CA ALA A 93 10.69 -8.97 -3.13
C ALA A 93 10.28 -9.10 -4.59
N GLY A 94 10.93 -8.39 -5.50
CA GLY A 94 10.61 -8.43 -6.92
C GLY A 94 9.34 -7.67 -7.29
N THR A 95 8.98 -6.68 -6.49
CA THR A 95 7.78 -5.89 -6.72
C THR A 95 7.86 -5.16 -8.06
N LYS A 96 6.78 -5.19 -8.83
CA LYS A 96 6.67 -4.40 -10.05
C LYS A 96 6.21 -2.99 -9.68
N PHE A 97 7.00 -2.00 -10.06
CA PHE A 97 6.66 -0.61 -9.79
C PHE A 97 5.99 0.01 -11.01
N GLY A 98 4.88 0.72 -10.78
CA GLY A 98 4.31 1.58 -11.81
C GLY A 98 5.23 2.76 -12.07
N ILE A 99 5.77 3.33 -10.99
CA ILE A 99 6.82 4.34 -11.03
C ILE A 99 7.92 3.88 -10.08
N GLU A 100 9.13 3.76 -10.58
CA GLU A 100 10.27 3.34 -9.76
C GLU A 100 10.51 4.33 -8.61
N PRO A 101 10.97 3.83 -7.43
CA PRO A 101 11.29 4.73 -6.32
C PRO A 101 12.33 5.77 -6.75
N HIS A 102 12.02 7.04 -6.52
CA HIS A 102 12.92 8.13 -6.83
C HIS A 102 12.64 9.32 -5.93
N ILE A 103 13.60 10.23 -5.83
CA ILE A 103 13.43 11.44 -5.05
C ILE A 103 12.89 12.54 -5.94
N ARG A 104 11.75 13.06 -5.55
CA ARG A 104 11.05 14.16 -6.19
C ARG A 104 11.17 15.37 -5.29
N PHE A 105 11.41 16.55 -5.82
CA PHE A 105 11.59 17.76 -5.02
C PHE A 105 12.70 17.59 -3.99
N LYS A 106 13.86 17.18 -4.46
CA LYS A 106 15.02 16.95 -3.59
C LYS A 106 15.34 18.20 -2.76
N GLY A 107 15.49 18.01 -1.44
CA GLY A 107 15.75 19.09 -0.51
C GLY A 107 14.52 19.68 0.16
N GLU A 108 13.35 19.17 -0.11
CA GLU A 108 12.10 19.62 0.52
C GLU A 108 11.57 18.64 1.55
#